data_0695824935b426ad469bc7dd12710434
#
_entry.id   0695824935b426ad469bc7dd12710434
#
_cell.length_a   1.000
_cell.length_b   1.000
_cell.length_c   1.000
_cell.angle_alpha   90.00
_cell.angle_beta   90.00
_cell.angle_gamma   90.00
#
_symmetry.space_group_name_H-M   'P 1'
#
loop_
_entity.id
_entity.type
_entity.pdbx_description
1 polymer ?
#
loop_
_entity_poly.entity_id
_entity_poly.type
_entity_poly.pdbx_seq_one_letter_code
_entity_poly.pdbx_strand_id
1 'polypeptide(L)'
;AVLARYPLRELVTASQALPLLVERERALYGSWYEFFPRSEGTAQTPHGTFRTAARRLPAIAAMGFDVVYLPPIHPIGTTFRKGRNNTLDAGPDDVGVPWAIGSPEGGHDAVHPDLGTLEDFTWFVGQARDLGLEIALDFALQCSPDHPWVHKHPEWFHHRPDGTIAHAENPPKKYQDIYPVAFDADLDGLIGETVRVLRHWMGHGVRIFRVDNPHTKPVVFWERVIAEVNRTDPDVIFLAEAFTRPAMMHTLGQIGFQQSYTYFTWRNTKEELTQYLTELSGEAASYMRPNLFANTPDILHAYLQHGGRPAFEIRAVLAATLSPTWGVYSGYELCENTPLREGSEEYLDSEKYQLKPRDWATAEREGTTIAPLITRLN
;
A
#
# COMPACT_ATOMS: atom_id res chain seq x y z
N ALA A 1 31.68 33.12 -18.19
CA ALA A 1 31.12 33.26 -19.55
C ALA A 1 32.08 32.70 -20.61
N VAL A 2 33.41 33.07 -20.62
CA VAL A 2 34.40 32.66 -21.64
C VAL A 2 34.64 31.11 -21.57
N LEU A 3 34.89 30.52 -20.38
CA LEU A 3 35.11 29.08 -20.20
C LEU A 3 33.86 28.24 -20.55
N ALA A 4 32.67 28.77 -20.34
CA ALA A 4 31.43 28.10 -20.77
C ALA A 4 31.28 28.11 -22.30
N ARG A 5 31.80 29.13 -23.00
CA ARG A 5 31.76 29.23 -24.46
C ARG A 5 32.90 28.47 -25.14
N TYR A 6 34.06 28.35 -24.47
CA TYR A 6 35.27 27.70 -24.98
C TYR A 6 35.81 26.73 -23.90
N PRO A 7 35.14 25.59 -23.66
CA PRO A 7 35.63 24.61 -22.69
C PRO A 7 36.93 24.00 -23.20
N LEU A 8 37.98 24.02 -22.37
CA LEU A 8 39.24 23.35 -22.63
C LEU A 8 39.02 21.82 -22.42
N ARG A 9 38.87 21.08 -23.52
CA ARG A 9 38.56 19.64 -23.47
C ARG A 9 39.74 18.73 -23.85
N GLU A 10 40.92 19.31 -24.06
CA GLU A 10 42.11 18.57 -24.57
C GLU A 10 42.66 17.53 -23.59
N LEU A 11 42.43 17.71 -22.27
CA LEU A 11 42.90 16.83 -21.21
C LEU A 11 41.76 16.30 -20.34
N VAL A 12 40.54 16.23 -20.88
CA VAL A 12 39.39 15.73 -20.14
C VAL A 12 39.38 14.23 -20.09
N THR A 13 39.37 13.67 -18.88
CA THR A 13 39.05 12.26 -18.67
C THR A 13 37.53 12.14 -18.53
N ALA A 14 36.89 11.35 -19.37
CA ALA A 14 35.46 11.09 -19.30
C ALA A 14 35.19 9.79 -18.54
N SER A 15 34.30 9.83 -17.59
CA SER A 15 33.71 8.62 -17.00
C SER A 15 32.49 8.18 -17.82
N GLN A 16 32.03 6.96 -17.56
CA GLN A 16 30.73 6.54 -18.05
C GLN A 16 29.65 7.49 -17.53
N ALA A 17 28.65 7.80 -18.38
CA ALA A 17 27.50 8.58 -17.95
C ALA A 17 26.71 7.82 -16.87
N LEU A 18 26.48 8.46 -15.73
CA LEU A 18 25.67 7.93 -14.66
C LEU A 18 24.27 8.53 -14.77
N PRO A 19 23.21 7.71 -14.75
CA PRO A 19 21.85 8.20 -14.74
C PRO A 19 21.56 8.92 -13.42
N LEU A 20 20.85 10.04 -13.49
CA LEU A 20 20.35 10.78 -12.33
C LEU A 20 18.81 10.80 -12.42
N LEU A 21 18.14 10.19 -11.47
CA LEU A 21 16.70 10.33 -11.28
C LEU A 21 16.43 11.55 -10.40
N VAL A 22 15.65 12.51 -10.92
CA VAL A 22 15.13 13.63 -10.14
C VAL A 22 13.69 13.31 -9.79
N GLU A 23 13.49 12.97 -8.53
CA GLU A 23 12.17 12.61 -8.01
C GLU A 23 11.32 13.86 -7.80
N ARG A 24 10.00 13.69 -7.96
CA ARG A 24 9.06 14.76 -7.64
C ARG A 24 8.93 14.97 -6.13
N GLU A 25 8.48 16.15 -5.75
CA GLU A 25 8.37 16.61 -4.38
C GLU A 25 7.56 15.66 -3.47
N ARG A 26 6.48 15.05 -4.00
CA ARG A 26 5.66 14.08 -3.27
C ARG A 26 6.40 12.79 -2.88
N ALA A 27 7.48 12.44 -3.55
CA ALA A 27 8.36 11.35 -3.12
C ALA A 27 9.13 11.70 -1.84
N LEU A 28 9.35 13.00 -1.59
CA LEU A 28 10.17 13.51 -0.49
C LEU A 28 9.35 13.73 0.79
N TYR A 29 8.11 14.20 0.67
CA TYR A 29 7.22 14.42 1.82
C TYR A 29 5.74 14.26 1.45
N GLY A 30 4.92 13.96 2.45
CA GLY A 30 3.48 13.86 2.34
C GLY A 30 2.85 12.99 3.41
N SER A 31 1.57 13.19 3.62
CA SER A 31 0.78 12.41 4.56
C SER A 31 -0.22 11.51 3.85
N TRP A 32 -0.42 10.29 4.38
CA TRP A 32 -1.16 9.22 3.73
C TRP A 32 -2.36 8.80 4.57
N TYR A 33 -3.50 8.60 3.91
CA TYR A 33 -4.70 8.05 4.51
C TYR A 33 -5.15 6.81 3.76
N GLU A 34 -5.08 5.66 4.41
CA GLU A 34 -5.55 4.38 3.87
C GLU A 34 -7.01 4.13 4.23
N PHE A 35 -7.85 3.77 3.27
CA PHE A 35 -9.22 3.35 3.53
C PHE A 35 -9.76 2.40 2.46
N PHE A 36 -10.77 1.62 2.83
CA PHE A 36 -11.43 0.66 1.94
C PHE A 36 -12.68 1.29 1.34
N PRO A 37 -12.72 1.58 0.03
CA PRO A 37 -13.91 2.13 -0.63
C PRO A 37 -15.17 1.29 -0.39
N ARG A 38 -15.01 -0.05 -0.29
CA ARG A 38 -16.11 -0.98 -0.07
C ARG A 38 -16.83 -0.81 1.27
N SER A 39 -16.21 -0.20 2.27
CA SER A 39 -16.83 0.08 3.58
C SER A 39 -17.59 1.41 3.62
N GLU A 40 -17.47 2.24 2.59
CA GLU A 40 -18.18 3.53 2.49
C GLU A 40 -19.56 3.36 1.81
N GLY A 41 -20.30 2.35 2.25
CA GLY A 41 -21.66 2.07 1.79
C GLY A 41 -22.71 2.96 2.44
N THR A 42 -23.96 2.58 2.22
CA THR A 42 -25.13 3.22 2.85
C THR A 42 -25.94 2.17 3.60
N ALA A 43 -26.91 2.60 4.40
CA ALA A 43 -27.82 1.67 5.10
C ALA A 43 -28.61 0.78 4.13
N GLN A 44 -28.88 1.26 2.90
CA GLN A 44 -29.62 0.52 1.86
C GLN A 44 -28.70 -0.36 1.01
N THR A 45 -27.45 0.04 0.80
CA THR A 45 -26.42 -0.67 0.04
C THR A 45 -25.14 -0.72 0.88
N PRO A 46 -24.99 -1.74 1.74
CA PRO A 46 -23.86 -1.82 2.68
C PRO A 46 -22.49 -1.85 2.01
N HIS A 47 -22.37 -2.47 0.83
CA HIS A 47 -21.14 -2.44 0.06
C HIS A 47 -20.98 -1.05 -0.59
N GLY A 48 -19.85 -0.39 -0.32
CA GLY A 48 -19.52 0.89 -0.92
C GLY A 48 -19.08 0.76 -2.37
N THR A 49 -19.26 1.85 -3.12
CA THR A 49 -18.82 2.02 -4.49
C THR A 49 -17.85 3.21 -4.56
N PHE A 50 -17.15 3.40 -5.69
CA PHE A 50 -16.35 4.63 -5.88
C PHE A 50 -17.20 5.89 -5.73
N ARG A 51 -18.49 5.84 -6.15
CA ARG A 51 -19.41 6.98 -6.02
C ARG A 51 -19.76 7.29 -4.56
N THR A 52 -19.96 6.28 -3.73
CA THR A 52 -20.23 6.49 -2.30
C THR A 52 -18.96 6.83 -1.54
N ALA A 53 -17.84 6.18 -1.83
CA ALA A 53 -16.54 6.41 -1.22
C ALA A 53 -16.00 7.84 -1.46
N ALA A 54 -16.30 8.44 -2.62
CA ALA A 54 -15.92 9.81 -2.92
C ALA A 54 -16.49 10.83 -1.90
N ARG A 55 -17.57 10.50 -1.17
CA ARG A 55 -18.11 11.35 -0.12
C ARG A 55 -17.18 11.51 1.08
N ARG A 56 -16.23 10.58 1.26
CA ARG A 56 -15.22 10.64 2.32
C ARG A 56 -14.06 11.58 1.96
N LEU A 57 -13.74 11.76 0.68
CA LEU A 57 -12.59 12.54 0.21
C LEU A 57 -12.53 13.97 0.77
N PRO A 58 -13.64 14.76 0.84
CA PRO A 58 -13.60 16.10 1.42
C PRO A 58 -13.13 16.13 2.87
N ALA A 59 -13.55 15.16 3.69
CA ALA A 59 -13.13 15.09 5.09
C ALA A 59 -11.64 14.69 5.21
N ILE A 60 -11.15 13.80 4.35
CA ILE A 60 -9.73 13.43 4.28
C ILE A 60 -8.88 14.64 3.88
N ALA A 61 -9.30 15.38 2.85
CA ALA A 61 -8.63 16.62 2.42
C ALA A 61 -8.66 17.70 3.52
N ALA A 62 -9.79 17.84 4.25
CA ALA A 62 -9.90 18.78 5.36
C ALA A 62 -8.98 18.44 6.54
N MET A 63 -8.63 17.17 6.73
CA MET A 63 -7.60 16.76 7.69
C MET A 63 -6.17 17.07 7.20
N GLY A 64 -5.99 17.55 5.96
CA GLY A 64 -4.69 17.96 5.40
C GLY A 64 -3.86 16.80 4.81
N PHE A 65 -4.45 15.64 4.57
CA PHE A 65 -3.75 14.53 3.90
C PHE A 65 -3.47 14.86 2.43
N ASP A 66 -2.40 14.27 1.91
CA ASP A 66 -1.93 14.44 0.54
C ASP A 66 -2.27 13.24 -0.35
N VAL A 67 -2.20 12.04 0.21
CA VAL A 67 -2.34 10.78 -0.52
C VAL A 67 -3.43 9.94 0.11
N VAL A 68 -4.35 9.48 -0.74
CA VAL A 68 -5.37 8.48 -0.38
C VAL A 68 -4.92 7.14 -0.94
N TYR A 69 -4.58 6.23 -0.04
CA TYR A 69 -4.18 4.88 -0.39
C TYR A 69 -5.38 3.92 -0.34
N LEU A 70 -5.60 3.22 -1.44
CA LEU A 70 -6.64 2.22 -1.59
C LEU A 70 -6.03 0.82 -1.58
N PRO A 71 -6.46 -0.08 -0.67
CA PRO A 71 -6.24 -1.52 -0.82
C PRO A 71 -6.70 -2.02 -2.19
N PRO A 72 -6.33 -3.24 -2.62
CA PRO A 72 -6.65 -3.71 -3.96
C PRO A 72 -8.13 -3.53 -4.31
N ILE A 73 -8.39 -2.95 -5.47
CA ILE A 73 -9.74 -2.63 -5.99
C ILE A 73 -10.21 -3.64 -7.04
N HIS A 74 -9.47 -4.73 -7.18
CA HIS A 74 -9.65 -5.74 -8.23
C HIS A 74 -10.71 -6.78 -7.86
N PRO A 75 -11.23 -7.54 -8.85
CA PRO A 75 -12.09 -8.70 -8.57
C PRO A 75 -11.45 -9.66 -7.59
N ILE A 76 -12.24 -10.22 -6.68
CA ILE A 76 -11.79 -11.11 -5.60
C ILE A 76 -12.25 -12.54 -5.91
N GLY A 77 -11.33 -13.51 -5.76
CA GLY A 77 -11.63 -14.91 -5.97
C GLY A 77 -12.71 -15.47 -5.02
N THR A 78 -13.35 -16.54 -5.45
CA THR A 78 -14.35 -17.28 -4.67
C THR A 78 -13.81 -18.59 -4.10
N THR A 79 -12.85 -19.19 -4.81
CA THR A 79 -12.21 -20.45 -4.36
C THR A 79 -11.36 -20.19 -3.12
N PHE A 80 -11.62 -20.93 -2.07
CA PHE A 80 -11.00 -20.77 -0.74
C PHE A 80 -11.17 -19.40 -0.11
N ARG A 81 -12.23 -18.67 -0.50
CA ARG A 81 -12.54 -17.34 0.03
C ARG A 81 -12.56 -17.35 1.54
N LYS A 82 -11.97 -16.35 2.16
CA LYS A 82 -12.00 -16.14 3.60
C LYS A 82 -13.30 -15.46 4.04
N GLY A 83 -13.84 -15.95 5.13
CA GLY A 83 -14.95 -15.31 5.83
C GLY A 83 -14.48 -14.33 6.91
N ARG A 84 -15.43 -13.79 7.67
CA ARG A 84 -15.20 -12.83 8.76
C ARG A 84 -14.12 -13.30 9.72
N ASN A 85 -13.31 -12.37 10.20
CA ASN A 85 -12.22 -12.64 11.14
C ASN A 85 -11.29 -13.79 10.67
N ASN A 86 -11.06 -13.87 9.35
CA ASN A 86 -10.15 -14.83 8.71
C ASN A 86 -10.59 -16.31 8.85
N THR A 87 -11.88 -16.59 8.95
CA THR A 87 -12.39 -17.96 8.92
C THR A 87 -12.17 -18.61 7.55
N LEU A 88 -12.00 -19.93 7.53
CA LEU A 88 -11.78 -20.69 6.29
C LEU A 88 -13.08 -20.96 5.51
N ASP A 89 -14.21 -20.86 6.17
CA ASP A 89 -15.53 -21.07 5.59
C ASP A 89 -16.22 -19.72 5.40
N ALA A 90 -16.25 -19.23 4.16
CA ALA A 90 -16.98 -18.02 3.81
C ALA A 90 -18.47 -18.31 3.64
N GLY A 91 -19.31 -17.46 4.24
CA GLY A 91 -20.75 -17.42 3.95
C GLY A 91 -21.04 -16.73 2.60
N PRO A 92 -22.29 -16.80 2.13
CA PRO A 92 -22.67 -16.21 0.83
C PRO A 92 -22.54 -14.68 0.78
N ASP A 93 -22.59 -14.02 1.94
CA ASP A 93 -22.49 -12.56 2.07
C ASP A 93 -21.07 -12.07 2.42
N ASP A 94 -20.11 -12.99 2.54
CA ASP A 94 -18.73 -12.61 2.86
C ASP A 94 -18.02 -12.04 1.63
N VAL A 95 -17.51 -10.82 1.78
CA VAL A 95 -16.89 -10.04 0.71
C VAL A 95 -15.50 -10.52 0.29
N GLY A 96 -14.89 -11.43 1.05
CA GLY A 96 -13.53 -11.91 0.80
C GLY A 96 -12.44 -10.88 1.07
N VAL A 97 -11.20 -11.27 0.77
CA VAL A 97 -9.98 -10.50 1.02
C VAL A 97 -9.56 -9.77 -0.26
N PRO A 98 -9.38 -8.45 -0.27
CA PRO A 98 -8.99 -7.70 -1.47
C PRO A 98 -7.67 -8.18 -2.10
N TRP A 99 -6.75 -8.71 -1.29
CA TRP A 99 -5.46 -9.23 -1.75
C TRP A 99 -5.54 -10.62 -2.41
N ALA A 100 -6.70 -11.30 -2.35
CA ALA A 100 -6.98 -12.50 -3.15
C ALA A 100 -7.48 -12.12 -4.54
N ILE A 101 -6.59 -11.50 -5.32
CA ILE A 101 -6.89 -10.83 -6.58
C ILE A 101 -7.22 -11.84 -7.68
N GLY A 102 -8.32 -11.57 -8.38
CA GLY A 102 -8.71 -12.25 -9.61
C GLY A 102 -9.93 -13.16 -9.46
N SER A 103 -10.77 -13.09 -10.47
CA SER A 103 -11.98 -13.89 -10.65
C SER A 103 -12.28 -13.98 -12.16
N PRO A 104 -13.33 -14.67 -12.60
CA PRO A 104 -13.75 -14.65 -14.01
C PRO A 104 -13.99 -13.23 -14.58
N GLU A 105 -14.29 -12.25 -13.71
CA GLU A 105 -14.50 -10.85 -14.08
C GLU A 105 -13.20 -10.10 -14.42
N GLY A 106 -12.04 -10.64 -14.04
CA GLY A 106 -10.74 -10.06 -14.38
C GLY A 106 -9.66 -10.23 -13.32
N GLY A 107 -8.51 -9.63 -13.55
CA GLY A 107 -7.32 -9.67 -12.69
C GLY A 107 -6.87 -8.29 -12.24
N HIS A 108 -5.56 -8.09 -12.24
CA HIS A 108 -4.90 -6.87 -11.75
C HIS A 108 -5.19 -5.59 -12.56
N ASP A 109 -5.80 -5.70 -13.72
CA ASP A 109 -6.21 -4.59 -14.60
C ASP A 109 -7.71 -4.36 -14.64
N ALA A 110 -8.48 -5.02 -13.77
CA ALA A 110 -9.93 -4.90 -13.66
C ALA A 110 -10.35 -4.29 -12.32
N VAL A 111 -11.52 -3.66 -12.32
CA VAL A 111 -12.19 -3.13 -11.12
C VAL A 111 -13.17 -4.19 -10.60
N HIS A 112 -13.26 -4.34 -9.27
CA HIS A 112 -14.28 -5.19 -8.64
C HIS A 112 -15.68 -4.68 -9.00
N PRO A 113 -16.59 -5.56 -9.53
CA PRO A 113 -17.90 -5.14 -10.01
C PRO A 113 -18.73 -4.35 -8.98
N ASP A 114 -18.66 -4.74 -7.70
CA ASP A 114 -19.41 -4.05 -6.63
C ASP A 114 -18.85 -2.66 -6.29
N LEU A 115 -17.62 -2.34 -6.69
CA LEU A 115 -17.07 -0.98 -6.57
C LEU A 115 -17.53 -0.04 -7.69
N GLY A 116 -17.95 -0.61 -8.83
CA GLY A 116 -18.36 0.13 -10.01
C GLY A 116 -17.57 -0.23 -11.26
N THR A 117 -17.51 0.68 -12.20
CA THR A 117 -16.79 0.52 -13.48
C THR A 117 -15.42 1.20 -13.45
N LEU A 118 -14.63 0.97 -14.49
CA LEU A 118 -13.36 1.66 -14.70
C LEU A 118 -13.54 3.18 -14.89
N GLU A 119 -14.67 3.60 -15.50
CA GLU A 119 -15.06 5.00 -15.62
C GLU A 119 -15.40 5.61 -14.25
N ASP A 120 -16.04 4.85 -13.34
CA ASP A 120 -16.31 5.28 -11.98
C ASP A 120 -15.02 5.46 -11.19
N PHE A 121 -14.05 4.56 -11.39
CA PHE A 121 -12.71 4.71 -10.80
C PHE A 121 -12.00 5.97 -11.32
N THR A 122 -11.98 6.17 -12.65
CA THR A 122 -11.36 7.36 -13.26
C THR A 122 -12.01 8.64 -12.76
N TRP A 123 -13.32 8.64 -12.62
CA TRP A 123 -14.05 9.75 -12.00
C TRP A 123 -13.65 9.97 -10.55
N PHE A 124 -13.52 8.90 -9.75
CA PHE A 124 -13.08 8.98 -8.34
C PHE A 124 -11.68 9.60 -8.22
N VAL A 125 -10.74 9.18 -9.07
CA VAL A 125 -9.39 9.78 -9.16
C VAL A 125 -9.48 11.28 -9.49
N GLY A 126 -10.39 11.67 -10.40
CA GLY A 126 -10.65 13.06 -10.72
C GLY A 126 -11.16 13.85 -9.51
N GLN A 127 -12.11 13.28 -8.74
CA GLN A 127 -12.65 13.91 -7.52
C GLN A 127 -11.55 14.10 -6.45
N ALA A 128 -10.68 13.11 -6.28
CA ALA A 128 -9.54 13.23 -5.36
C ALA A 128 -8.60 14.36 -5.79
N ARG A 129 -8.21 14.40 -7.06
CA ARG A 129 -7.34 15.45 -7.64
C ARG A 129 -7.94 16.84 -7.48
N ASP A 130 -9.25 17.02 -7.68
CA ASP A 130 -9.93 18.32 -7.54
C ASP A 130 -9.91 18.84 -6.10
N LEU A 131 -9.68 17.95 -5.12
CA LEU A 131 -9.47 18.26 -3.70
C LEU A 131 -7.98 18.37 -3.32
N GLY A 132 -7.05 18.24 -4.27
CA GLY A 132 -5.62 18.27 -4.01
C GLY A 132 -5.04 16.92 -3.50
N LEU A 133 -5.84 15.85 -3.55
CA LEU A 133 -5.42 14.51 -3.15
C LEU A 133 -4.90 13.70 -4.32
N GLU A 134 -3.88 12.87 -4.08
CA GLU A 134 -3.41 11.88 -5.04
C GLU A 134 -3.86 10.47 -4.61
N ILE A 135 -4.22 9.63 -5.59
CA ILE A 135 -4.57 8.24 -5.32
C ILE A 135 -3.33 7.36 -5.41
N ALA A 136 -3.07 6.60 -4.35
CA ALA A 136 -2.16 5.47 -4.36
C ALA A 136 -2.95 4.17 -4.48
N LEU A 137 -2.56 3.28 -5.40
CA LEU A 137 -3.11 1.93 -5.48
C LEU A 137 -2.17 0.91 -4.85
N ASP A 138 -2.78 -0.11 -4.22
CA ASP A 138 -2.06 -1.32 -3.84
C ASP A 138 -1.67 -2.11 -5.09
N PHE A 139 -0.42 -2.56 -5.14
CA PHE A 139 0.07 -3.47 -6.14
C PHE A 139 0.59 -4.75 -5.46
N ALA A 140 -0.31 -5.75 -5.38
CA ALA A 140 -0.03 -7.04 -4.79
C ALA A 140 0.15 -8.09 -5.89
N LEU A 141 1.38 -8.44 -6.22
CA LEU A 141 1.69 -9.43 -7.26
C LEU A 141 1.51 -10.85 -6.72
N GLN A 142 0.26 -11.25 -6.66
CA GLN A 142 -0.23 -12.57 -6.23
C GLN A 142 -1.64 -12.77 -6.77
N CYS A 143 -2.12 -14.00 -6.82
CA CYS A 143 -3.38 -14.35 -7.47
C CYS A 143 -4.28 -15.16 -6.56
N SER A 144 -5.60 -14.96 -6.67
CA SER A 144 -6.53 -16.00 -6.21
C SER A 144 -6.43 -17.24 -7.09
N PRO A 145 -6.94 -18.40 -6.66
CA PRO A 145 -7.05 -19.57 -7.53
C PRO A 145 -7.88 -19.34 -8.80
N ASP A 146 -8.78 -18.36 -8.79
CA ASP A 146 -9.71 -18.05 -9.89
C ASP A 146 -9.14 -16.98 -10.84
N HIS A 147 -7.91 -16.50 -10.61
CA HIS A 147 -7.28 -15.47 -11.44
C HIS A 147 -7.08 -15.96 -12.88
N PRO A 148 -7.36 -15.14 -13.91
CA PRO A 148 -7.17 -15.52 -15.31
C PRO A 148 -5.77 -16.03 -15.66
N TRP A 149 -4.71 -15.55 -14.98
CA TRP A 149 -3.35 -16.01 -15.20
C TRP A 149 -3.14 -17.48 -14.82
N VAL A 150 -3.86 -18.01 -13.84
CA VAL A 150 -3.73 -19.43 -13.42
C VAL A 150 -3.97 -20.38 -14.60
N HIS A 151 -4.87 -20.01 -15.50
CA HIS A 151 -5.19 -20.80 -16.70
C HIS A 151 -4.43 -20.35 -17.94
N LYS A 152 -4.18 -19.04 -18.10
CA LYS A 152 -3.54 -18.48 -19.32
C LYS A 152 -2.02 -18.58 -19.28
N HIS A 153 -1.44 -18.56 -18.07
CA HIS A 153 0.00 -18.54 -17.81
C HIS A 153 0.35 -19.53 -16.69
N PRO A 154 0.08 -20.84 -16.89
CA PRO A 154 0.38 -21.84 -15.86
C PRO A 154 1.87 -21.88 -15.49
N GLU A 155 2.75 -21.45 -16.39
CA GLU A 155 4.20 -21.30 -16.17
C GLU A 155 4.54 -20.26 -15.09
N TRP A 156 3.64 -19.36 -14.76
CA TRP A 156 3.82 -18.37 -13.69
C TRP A 156 3.47 -18.91 -12.29
N PHE A 157 3.24 -20.20 -12.16
CA PHE A 157 2.89 -20.84 -10.88
C PHE A 157 3.68 -22.12 -10.66
N HIS A 158 4.09 -22.37 -9.39
CA HIS A 158 4.71 -23.64 -9.03
C HIS A 158 3.69 -24.74 -8.81
N HIS A 159 3.65 -25.69 -9.71
CA HIS A 159 2.80 -26.87 -9.59
C HIS A 159 3.49 -27.97 -8.80
N ARG A 160 2.76 -28.59 -7.86
CA ARG A 160 3.19 -29.81 -7.18
C ARG A 160 3.07 -31.02 -8.11
N PRO A 161 3.69 -32.15 -7.77
CA PRO A 161 3.58 -33.38 -8.59
C PRO A 161 2.13 -33.86 -8.80
N ASP A 162 1.21 -33.53 -7.88
CA ASP A 162 -0.22 -33.85 -7.99
C ASP A 162 -1.01 -32.82 -8.83
N GLY A 163 -0.33 -31.83 -9.40
CA GLY A 163 -0.93 -30.76 -10.20
C GLY A 163 -1.50 -29.60 -9.40
N THR A 164 -1.52 -29.66 -8.07
CA THR A 164 -1.97 -28.52 -7.24
C THR A 164 -0.94 -27.42 -7.14
N ILE A 165 -1.39 -26.20 -6.84
CA ILE A 165 -0.54 -25.04 -6.55
C ILE A 165 -0.52 -24.80 -5.03
N ALA A 166 0.66 -24.53 -4.47
CA ALA A 166 0.77 -24.18 -3.06
C ALA A 166 0.21 -22.78 -2.81
N HIS A 167 -0.61 -22.63 -1.77
CA HIS A 167 -1.02 -21.29 -1.32
C HIS A 167 0.15 -20.54 -0.66
N ALA A 168 0.03 -19.20 -0.60
CA ALA A 168 1.02 -18.36 0.04
C ALA A 168 1.04 -18.58 1.56
N GLU A 169 2.25 -18.54 2.15
CA GLU A 169 2.45 -18.62 3.59
C GLU A 169 3.49 -17.58 4.04
N ASN A 170 3.22 -16.96 5.17
CA ASN A 170 4.18 -16.15 5.92
C ASN A 170 4.03 -16.52 7.40
N PRO A 171 4.70 -17.56 7.87
CA PRO A 171 4.46 -18.15 9.20
C PRO A 171 4.46 -17.10 10.31
N PRO A 172 3.48 -17.16 11.24
CA PRO A 172 2.46 -18.20 11.37
C PRO A 172 1.21 -18.06 10.47
N LYS A 173 1.15 -17.00 9.63
CA LYS A 173 0.01 -16.72 8.74
C LYS A 173 0.00 -17.65 7.54
N LYS A 174 -1.21 -18.09 7.14
CA LYS A 174 -1.48 -18.86 5.92
C LYS A 174 -2.57 -18.17 5.11
N TYR A 175 -2.33 -18.07 3.80
CA TYR A 175 -3.22 -17.37 2.86
C TYR A 175 -3.76 -18.41 1.86
N GLN A 176 -4.74 -19.21 2.30
CA GLN A 176 -5.27 -20.33 1.51
C GLN A 176 -5.98 -19.86 0.22
N ASP A 177 -6.41 -18.62 0.19
CA ASP A 177 -7.07 -17.94 -0.93
C ASP A 177 -6.10 -17.28 -1.91
N ILE A 178 -4.78 -17.46 -1.72
CA ILE A 178 -3.73 -16.79 -2.51
C ILE A 178 -2.71 -17.79 -3.04
N TYR A 179 -2.46 -17.75 -4.35
CA TYR A 179 -1.34 -18.41 -5.01
C TYR A 179 -0.20 -17.40 -5.26
N PRO A 180 1.03 -17.66 -4.79
CA PRO A 180 2.19 -16.86 -5.11
C PRO A 180 2.59 -17.04 -6.57
N VAL A 181 3.08 -15.97 -7.19
CA VAL A 181 3.64 -15.99 -8.54
C VAL A 181 5.07 -16.57 -8.50
N ALA A 182 5.40 -17.42 -9.48
CA ALA A 182 6.71 -18.00 -9.69
C ALA A 182 7.47 -17.24 -10.77
N PHE A 183 8.73 -16.91 -10.51
CA PHE A 183 9.56 -16.05 -11.38
C PHE A 183 10.59 -16.83 -12.22
N ASP A 184 10.73 -18.14 -11.97
CA ASP A 184 11.83 -18.91 -12.50
C ASP A 184 11.67 -19.26 -13.99
N ALA A 185 10.43 -19.47 -14.43
CA ALA A 185 10.14 -19.94 -15.78
C ALA A 185 10.06 -18.80 -16.81
N ASP A 186 9.53 -17.63 -16.43
CA ASP A 186 9.29 -16.52 -17.34
C ASP A 186 9.42 -15.16 -16.65
N LEU A 187 10.62 -14.82 -16.22
CA LEU A 187 10.90 -13.53 -15.57
C LEU A 187 10.60 -12.34 -16.49
N ASP A 188 10.94 -12.44 -17.78
CA ASP A 188 10.78 -11.34 -18.74
C ASP A 188 9.30 -11.11 -19.06
N GLY A 189 8.51 -12.15 -19.21
CA GLY A 189 7.06 -12.05 -19.39
C GLY A 189 6.37 -11.42 -18.18
N LEU A 190 6.73 -11.84 -16.97
CA LEU A 190 6.21 -11.24 -15.73
C LEU A 190 6.58 -9.77 -15.58
N ILE A 191 7.81 -9.37 -15.93
CA ILE A 191 8.20 -7.95 -15.94
C ILE A 191 7.35 -7.18 -16.95
N GLY A 192 7.21 -7.69 -18.18
CA GLY A 192 6.41 -7.06 -19.22
C GLY A 192 4.95 -6.86 -18.81
N GLU A 193 4.33 -7.90 -18.25
CA GLU A 193 2.95 -7.85 -17.78
C GLU A 193 2.77 -6.91 -16.59
N THR A 194 3.70 -6.93 -15.62
CA THR A 194 3.68 -6.01 -14.49
C THR A 194 3.74 -4.56 -14.96
N VAL A 195 4.66 -4.23 -15.85
CA VAL A 195 4.78 -2.88 -16.44
C VAL A 195 3.50 -2.50 -17.21
N ARG A 196 2.91 -3.46 -17.94
CA ARG A 196 1.64 -3.23 -18.63
C ARG A 196 0.51 -2.87 -17.66
N VAL A 197 0.37 -3.62 -16.57
CA VAL A 197 -0.65 -3.37 -15.53
C VAL A 197 -0.43 -2.03 -14.85
N LEU A 198 0.81 -1.70 -14.46
CA LEU A 198 1.14 -0.39 -13.89
C LEU A 198 0.77 0.75 -14.85
N ARG A 199 1.15 0.64 -16.13
CA ARG A 199 0.81 1.62 -17.17
C ARG A 199 -0.69 1.74 -17.42
N HIS A 200 -1.44 0.65 -17.29
CA HIS A 200 -2.90 0.68 -17.35
C HIS A 200 -3.45 1.64 -16.28
N TRP A 201 -3.08 1.48 -15.02
CA TRP A 201 -3.53 2.35 -13.94
C TRP A 201 -2.98 3.78 -14.05
N MET A 202 -1.78 3.94 -14.56
CA MET A 202 -1.21 5.26 -14.87
C MET A 202 -2.05 5.99 -15.92
N GLY A 203 -2.59 5.28 -16.90
CA GLY A 203 -3.54 5.79 -17.89
C GLY A 203 -4.85 6.31 -17.28
N HIS A 204 -5.20 5.83 -16.09
CA HIS A 204 -6.37 6.27 -15.31
C HIS A 204 -6.03 7.29 -14.21
N GLY A 205 -4.80 7.84 -14.23
CA GLY A 205 -4.39 8.96 -13.37
C GLY A 205 -3.66 8.55 -12.09
N VAL A 206 -3.34 7.27 -11.89
CA VAL A 206 -2.55 6.80 -10.74
C VAL A 206 -1.06 7.06 -11.00
N ARG A 207 -0.36 7.63 -10.02
CA ARG A 207 1.08 7.90 -10.05
C ARG A 207 1.81 7.38 -8.83
N ILE A 208 1.12 6.69 -7.94
CA ILE A 208 1.67 6.14 -6.71
C ILE A 208 1.19 4.70 -6.54
N PHE A 209 2.13 3.80 -6.27
CA PHE A 209 1.84 2.39 -6.01
C PHE A 209 2.45 1.96 -4.67
N ARG A 210 1.62 1.47 -3.76
CA ARG A 210 2.07 0.75 -2.59
C ARG A 210 2.25 -0.71 -2.98
N VAL A 211 3.44 -1.22 -2.86
CA VAL A 211 3.79 -2.57 -3.30
C VAL A 211 3.74 -3.53 -2.12
N ASP A 212 2.85 -4.50 -2.20
CA ASP A 212 2.62 -5.53 -1.19
C ASP A 212 3.77 -6.55 -1.18
N ASN A 213 4.40 -6.74 -0.02
CA ASN A 213 5.44 -7.73 0.22
C ASN A 213 6.49 -7.87 -0.92
N PRO A 214 7.15 -6.79 -1.38
CA PRO A 214 8.12 -6.87 -2.47
C PRO A 214 9.31 -7.77 -2.14
N HIS A 215 9.64 -7.93 -0.87
CA HIS A 215 10.74 -8.77 -0.39
C HIS A 215 10.53 -10.29 -0.63
N THR A 216 9.31 -10.71 -0.97
CA THR A 216 8.99 -12.11 -1.32
C THR A 216 9.19 -12.40 -2.81
N LYS A 217 9.61 -11.43 -3.59
CA LYS A 217 9.88 -11.52 -5.01
C LYS A 217 11.38 -11.27 -5.28
N PRO A 218 11.94 -11.74 -6.39
CA PRO A 218 13.36 -11.51 -6.70
C PRO A 218 13.69 -10.01 -6.77
N VAL A 219 14.79 -9.60 -6.15
CA VAL A 219 15.25 -8.21 -6.17
C VAL A 219 15.40 -7.69 -7.60
N VAL A 220 16.01 -8.49 -8.48
CA VAL A 220 16.21 -8.15 -9.90
C VAL A 220 14.90 -7.89 -10.65
N PHE A 221 13.82 -8.52 -10.24
CA PHE A 221 12.49 -8.26 -10.81
C PHE A 221 12.08 -6.82 -10.56
N TRP A 222 12.10 -6.36 -9.30
CA TRP A 222 11.72 -4.99 -8.95
C TRP A 222 12.69 -3.95 -9.52
N GLU A 223 13.99 -4.23 -9.49
CA GLU A 223 15.00 -3.34 -10.09
C GLU A 223 14.65 -3.05 -11.56
N ARG A 224 14.32 -4.09 -12.33
CA ARG A 224 13.97 -3.96 -13.75
C ARG A 224 12.61 -3.31 -13.97
N VAL A 225 11.60 -3.65 -13.19
CA VAL A 225 10.26 -3.02 -13.28
C VAL A 225 10.34 -1.53 -12.99
N ILE A 226 10.98 -1.13 -11.89
CA ILE A 226 11.12 0.27 -11.49
C ILE A 226 11.94 1.03 -12.52
N ALA A 227 13.07 0.48 -13.00
CA ALA A 227 13.88 1.12 -14.02
C ALA A 227 13.11 1.33 -15.33
N GLU A 228 12.31 0.34 -15.77
CA GLU A 228 11.51 0.46 -16.99
C GLU A 228 10.39 1.50 -16.85
N VAL A 229 9.74 1.59 -15.69
CA VAL A 229 8.73 2.63 -15.44
C VAL A 229 9.39 4.00 -15.38
N ASN A 230 10.45 4.17 -14.58
CA ASN A 230 11.14 5.46 -14.40
C ASN A 230 11.73 6.01 -15.69
N ARG A 231 12.07 5.14 -16.65
CA ARG A 231 12.60 5.56 -17.97
C ARG A 231 11.62 6.44 -18.76
N THR A 232 10.33 6.22 -18.61
CA THR A 232 9.27 6.95 -19.32
C THR A 232 8.42 7.81 -18.40
N ASP A 233 8.31 7.44 -17.14
CA ASP A 233 7.42 8.04 -16.16
C ASP A 233 8.15 8.25 -14.81
N PRO A 234 9.14 9.15 -14.76
CA PRO A 234 9.99 9.36 -13.58
C PRO A 234 9.25 10.00 -12.38
N ASP A 235 8.01 10.41 -12.57
CA ASP A 235 7.13 10.96 -11.54
C ASP A 235 6.33 9.88 -10.77
N VAL A 236 6.44 8.62 -11.17
CA VAL A 236 5.79 7.50 -10.46
C VAL A 236 6.55 7.20 -9.16
N ILE A 237 5.79 6.99 -8.09
CA ILE A 237 6.31 6.66 -6.76
C ILE A 237 5.97 5.22 -6.41
N PHE A 238 6.96 4.47 -5.95
CA PHE A 238 6.77 3.14 -5.37
C PHE A 238 7.07 3.18 -3.88
N LEU A 239 6.09 2.78 -3.06
CA LEU A 239 6.22 2.58 -1.63
C LEU A 239 6.32 1.09 -1.33
N ALA A 240 7.44 0.63 -0.78
CA ALA A 240 7.64 -0.77 -0.40
C ALA A 240 6.98 -1.08 0.95
N GLU A 241 6.09 -2.08 0.98
CA GLU A 241 5.64 -2.68 2.23
C GLU A 241 6.41 -3.97 2.47
N ALA A 242 7.47 -3.89 3.28
CA ALA A 242 8.40 -4.99 3.47
C ALA A 242 8.86 -5.08 4.92
N PHE A 243 8.05 -5.73 5.77
CA PHE A 243 8.44 -6.02 7.15
C PHE A 243 9.34 -7.27 7.18
N THR A 244 10.59 -7.06 6.80
CA THR A 244 11.61 -8.10 6.62
C THR A 244 12.90 -7.73 7.34
N ARG A 245 13.97 -8.49 7.12
CA ARG A 245 15.28 -8.20 7.72
C ARG A 245 15.82 -6.85 7.21
N PRO A 246 16.53 -6.07 8.06
CA PRO A 246 17.04 -4.75 7.67
C PRO A 246 17.79 -4.74 6.34
N ALA A 247 18.67 -5.69 6.10
CA ALA A 247 19.42 -5.77 4.83
C ALA A 247 18.51 -5.80 3.59
N MET A 248 17.40 -6.52 3.63
CA MET A 248 16.45 -6.57 2.51
C MET A 248 15.68 -5.24 2.37
N MET A 249 15.25 -4.62 3.48
CA MET A 249 14.60 -3.30 3.43
C MET A 249 15.52 -2.25 2.80
N HIS A 250 16.79 -2.22 3.21
CA HIS A 250 17.81 -1.34 2.63
C HIS A 250 18.04 -1.63 1.13
N THR A 251 18.11 -2.91 0.75
CA THR A 251 18.25 -3.30 -0.65
C THR A 251 17.07 -2.77 -1.50
N LEU A 252 15.84 -2.87 -1.02
CA LEU A 252 14.67 -2.34 -1.73
C LEU A 252 14.78 -0.83 -1.96
N GLY A 253 15.23 -0.07 -0.96
CA GLY A 253 15.52 1.36 -1.13
C GLY A 253 16.60 1.63 -2.19
N GLN A 254 17.67 0.84 -2.19
CA GLN A 254 18.80 0.99 -3.12
C GLN A 254 18.45 0.66 -4.58
N ILE A 255 17.49 -0.25 -4.82
CA ILE A 255 17.06 -0.61 -6.18
C ILE A 255 15.98 0.31 -6.77
N GLY A 256 15.53 1.33 -6.02
CA GLY A 256 14.71 2.39 -6.57
C GLY A 256 13.32 2.58 -5.98
N PHE A 257 12.94 1.87 -4.91
CA PHE A 257 11.73 2.23 -4.17
C PHE A 257 11.92 3.61 -3.53
N GLN A 258 11.04 4.55 -3.87
CA GLN A 258 11.14 5.94 -3.40
C GLN A 258 10.79 6.08 -1.93
N GLN A 259 9.92 5.22 -1.41
CA GLN A 259 9.52 5.21 0.00
C GLN A 259 9.44 3.78 0.54
N SER A 260 9.55 3.62 1.85
CA SER A 260 9.46 2.32 2.52
C SER A 260 8.65 2.43 3.81
N TYR A 261 7.78 1.44 4.06
CA TYR A 261 7.31 1.17 5.41
C TYR A 261 8.50 0.90 6.32
N THR A 262 8.30 0.98 7.63
CA THR A 262 9.36 0.96 8.62
C THR A 262 8.98 0.12 9.83
N TYR A 263 9.95 -0.12 10.72
CA TYR A 263 9.68 -0.74 12.02
C TYR A 263 9.12 0.23 13.07
N PHE A 264 8.76 1.47 12.68
CA PHE A 264 8.24 2.49 13.59
C PHE A 264 7.16 1.94 14.52
N THR A 265 6.19 1.17 13.99
CA THR A 265 5.10 0.59 14.76
C THR A 265 5.58 -0.18 16.01
N TRP A 266 6.71 -0.90 15.89
CA TRP A 266 7.28 -1.72 16.98
C TRP A 266 8.41 -1.04 17.76
N ARG A 267 8.65 0.25 17.54
CA ARG A 267 9.62 1.06 18.30
C ARG A 267 8.84 1.99 19.22
N ASN A 268 8.76 1.65 20.51
CA ASN A 268 7.87 2.32 21.47
C ASN A 268 8.59 2.89 22.70
N THR A 269 9.81 2.44 22.99
CA THR A 269 10.64 3.04 24.05
C THR A 269 11.51 4.17 23.48
N LYS A 270 12.01 5.03 24.38
CA LYS A 270 12.95 6.10 24.01
C LYS A 270 14.20 5.53 23.31
N GLU A 271 14.75 4.46 23.86
CA GLU A 271 15.96 3.80 23.36
C GLU A 271 15.75 3.24 21.95
N GLU A 272 14.67 2.50 21.74
CA GLU A 272 14.31 1.94 20.43
C GLU A 272 14.08 3.01 19.39
N LEU A 273 13.32 4.06 19.73
CA LEU A 273 13.06 5.19 18.82
C LEU A 273 14.35 5.93 18.49
N THR A 274 15.20 6.23 19.53
CA THR A 274 16.46 6.93 19.31
C THR A 274 17.38 6.14 18.39
N GLN A 275 17.55 4.84 18.64
CA GLN A 275 18.39 3.98 17.81
C GLN A 275 17.89 3.95 16.36
N TYR A 276 16.60 3.67 16.18
CA TYR A 276 16.03 3.48 14.86
C TYR A 276 15.98 4.77 14.04
N LEU A 277 15.61 5.89 14.65
CA LEU A 277 15.60 7.18 13.95
C LEU A 277 16.99 7.70 13.65
N THR A 278 18.00 7.37 14.48
CA THR A 278 19.41 7.66 14.18
C THR A 278 19.87 6.86 12.95
N GLU A 279 19.50 5.59 12.84
CA GLU A 279 19.76 4.77 11.65
C GLU A 279 19.13 5.39 10.41
N LEU A 280 17.82 5.69 10.47
CA LEU A 280 17.07 6.24 9.32
C LEU A 280 17.55 7.64 8.89
N SER A 281 18.02 8.47 9.81
CA SER A 281 18.54 9.81 9.51
C SER A 281 20.04 9.83 9.18
N GLY A 282 20.72 8.69 9.33
CA GLY A 282 22.14 8.52 9.05
C GLY A 282 22.41 8.10 7.61
N GLU A 283 23.19 7.04 7.42
CA GLU A 283 23.58 6.53 6.11
C GLU A 283 22.37 6.11 5.26
N ALA A 284 21.35 5.52 5.90
CA ALA A 284 20.12 5.08 5.23
C ALA A 284 19.37 6.22 4.53
N ALA A 285 19.46 7.44 5.01
CA ALA A 285 18.80 8.61 4.40
C ALA A 285 19.23 8.90 2.96
N SER A 286 20.38 8.37 2.53
CA SER A 286 20.88 8.57 1.18
C SER A 286 20.14 7.76 0.11
N TYR A 287 19.43 6.70 0.49
CA TYR A 287 18.76 5.78 -0.45
C TYR A 287 17.40 5.27 0.04
N MET A 288 17.02 5.49 1.29
CA MET A 288 15.75 5.02 1.87
C MET A 288 14.99 6.18 2.52
N ARG A 289 13.74 6.38 2.11
CA ARG A 289 12.85 7.36 2.75
C ARG A 289 11.78 6.62 3.56
N PRO A 290 11.79 6.82 4.89
CA PRO A 290 10.81 6.17 5.76
C PRO A 290 9.43 6.80 5.57
N ASN A 291 8.39 5.95 5.47
CA ASN A 291 7.01 6.33 5.64
C ASN A 291 6.51 5.74 6.97
N LEU A 292 6.24 6.59 7.96
CA LEU A 292 5.89 6.16 9.30
C LEU A 292 4.38 5.96 9.41
N PHE A 293 3.88 4.80 9.02
CA PHE A 293 2.50 4.42 9.31
C PHE A 293 2.31 4.14 10.79
N ALA A 294 1.32 4.82 11.42
CA ALA A 294 1.03 4.64 12.83
C ALA A 294 0.21 3.35 13.11
N ASN A 295 -0.57 2.93 12.14
CA ASN A 295 -1.29 1.65 12.09
C ASN A 295 -1.50 1.23 10.64
N THR A 296 -1.84 -0.05 10.41
CA THR A 296 -2.28 -0.59 9.12
C THR A 296 -3.44 -1.56 9.35
N PRO A 297 -4.17 -2.01 8.34
CA PRO A 297 -5.21 -3.04 8.51
C PRO A 297 -4.70 -4.36 9.13
N ASP A 298 -3.38 -4.62 9.02
CA ASP A 298 -2.70 -5.80 9.57
C ASP A 298 -2.07 -5.59 10.94
N ILE A 299 -1.87 -4.33 11.35
CA ILE A 299 -1.01 -4.01 12.48
C ILE A 299 -1.70 -3.00 13.39
N LEU A 300 -2.30 -3.54 14.45
CA LEU A 300 -2.72 -2.81 15.64
C LEU A 300 -1.76 -3.18 16.78
N HIS A 301 -0.67 -2.44 16.93
CA HIS A 301 0.34 -2.75 17.94
C HIS A 301 -0.19 -2.64 19.38
N ALA A 302 0.34 -3.46 20.28
CA ALA A 302 -0.06 -3.51 21.70
C ALA A 302 -0.08 -2.12 22.37
N TYR A 303 0.84 -1.21 22.02
CA TYR A 303 0.86 0.16 22.53
C TYR A 303 -0.44 0.91 22.26
N LEU A 304 -1.04 0.76 21.07
CA LEU A 304 -2.35 1.33 20.72
C LEU A 304 -3.50 0.58 21.38
N GLN A 305 -3.41 -0.77 21.47
CA GLN A 305 -4.45 -1.59 22.09
C GLN A 305 -4.69 -1.20 23.55
N HIS A 306 -3.63 -0.93 24.30
CA HIS A 306 -3.70 -0.73 25.76
C HIS A 306 -3.60 0.74 26.20
N GLY A 307 -3.01 1.61 25.37
CA GLY A 307 -2.73 2.99 25.75
C GLY A 307 -3.91 3.96 25.54
N GLY A 308 -4.99 3.51 24.91
CA GLY A 308 -6.16 4.34 24.61
C GLY A 308 -5.83 5.60 23.81
N ARG A 309 -6.71 6.60 23.83
CA ARG A 309 -6.55 7.85 23.09
C ARG A 309 -5.18 8.51 23.23
N PRO A 310 -4.54 8.61 24.43
CA PRO A 310 -3.20 9.20 24.53
C PRO A 310 -2.14 8.49 23.68
N ALA A 311 -2.21 7.16 23.53
CA ALA A 311 -1.27 6.42 22.69
C ALA A 311 -1.42 6.76 21.22
N PHE A 312 -2.67 6.89 20.72
CA PHE A 312 -2.93 7.35 19.35
C PHE A 312 -2.40 8.76 19.11
N GLU A 313 -2.64 9.69 20.04
CA GLU A 313 -2.14 11.06 19.95
C GLU A 313 -0.61 11.10 19.93
N ILE A 314 0.06 10.38 20.83
CA ILE A 314 1.54 10.30 20.90
C ILE A 314 2.11 9.72 19.60
N ARG A 315 1.55 8.60 19.10
CA ARG A 315 2.06 7.95 17.88
C ARG A 315 1.85 8.81 16.64
N ALA A 316 0.72 9.52 16.54
CA ALA A 316 0.48 10.47 15.45
C ALA A 316 1.51 11.62 15.47
N VAL A 317 1.75 12.24 16.63
CA VAL A 317 2.74 13.31 16.78
C VAL A 317 4.14 12.82 16.37
N LEU A 318 4.57 11.66 16.91
CA LEU A 318 5.88 11.11 16.57
C LEU A 318 6.00 10.78 15.09
N ALA A 319 4.99 10.15 14.48
CA ALA A 319 5.01 9.82 13.05
C ALA A 319 5.12 11.07 12.18
N ALA A 320 4.28 12.06 12.42
CA ALA A 320 4.21 13.28 11.63
C ALA A 320 5.43 14.21 11.79
N THR A 321 6.14 14.15 12.93
CA THR A 321 7.25 15.08 13.22
C THR A 321 8.65 14.48 13.06
N LEU A 322 8.75 13.14 13.02
CA LEU A 322 10.04 12.44 12.95
C LEU A 322 10.35 11.87 11.55
N SER A 323 9.43 12.01 10.61
CA SER A 323 9.63 11.66 9.21
C SER A 323 8.91 12.64 8.30
N PRO A 324 9.44 12.90 7.10
CA PRO A 324 8.75 13.74 6.12
C PRO A 324 7.54 13.04 5.47
N THR A 325 7.42 11.72 5.63
CA THR A 325 6.25 10.95 5.19
C THR A 325 5.70 10.10 6.33
N TRP A 326 4.38 10.14 6.51
CA TRP A 326 3.69 9.38 7.52
C TRP A 326 2.28 9.00 7.05
N GLY A 327 1.66 8.05 7.72
CA GLY A 327 0.33 7.61 7.34
C GLY A 327 -0.46 6.97 8.47
N VAL A 328 -1.78 6.89 8.22
CA VAL A 328 -2.73 6.19 9.07
C VAL A 328 -3.70 5.35 8.23
N TYR A 329 -4.18 4.28 8.81
CA TYR A 329 -5.32 3.53 8.33
C TYR A 329 -6.60 4.06 8.99
N SER A 330 -7.66 4.19 8.20
CA SER A 330 -9.00 4.65 8.55
C SER A 330 -9.51 4.02 9.86
N GLY A 331 -10.09 4.84 10.75
CA GLY A 331 -10.46 4.46 12.12
C GLY A 331 -9.38 4.80 13.15
N TYR A 332 -8.18 5.20 12.72
CA TYR A 332 -7.16 5.74 13.61
C TYR A 332 -7.65 7.01 14.33
N GLU A 333 -8.31 7.89 13.61
CA GLU A 333 -8.90 9.10 14.14
C GLU A 333 -10.03 8.85 15.15
N LEU A 334 -10.61 7.64 15.15
CA LEU A 334 -11.60 7.18 16.13
C LEU A 334 -10.95 6.42 17.30
N CYS A 335 -9.63 6.25 17.28
CA CYS A 335 -8.89 5.46 18.26
C CYS A 335 -9.39 4.00 18.33
N GLU A 336 -9.70 3.37 17.18
CA GLU A 336 -10.09 1.97 17.12
C GLU A 336 -8.94 1.09 17.62
N ASN A 337 -9.13 0.41 18.75
CA ASN A 337 -8.06 -0.28 19.47
C ASN A 337 -8.37 -1.73 19.87
N THR A 338 -9.41 -2.34 19.31
CA THR A 338 -9.83 -3.68 19.71
C THR A 338 -9.14 -4.74 18.85
N PRO A 339 -8.25 -5.57 19.41
CA PRO A 339 -7.61 -6.66 18.68
C PRO A 339 -8.57 -7.84 18.52
N LEU A 340 -8.32 -8.69 17.52
CA LEU A 340 -9.06 -9.93 17.27
C LEU A 340 -9.06 -10.85 18.51
N ARG A 341 -7.93 -10.93 19.20
CA ARG A 341 -7.72 -11.67 20.45
C ARG A 341 -6.49 -11.13 21.16
N GLU A 342 -6.34 -11.45 22.41
CA GLU A 342 -5.13 -11.12 23.17
C GLU A 342 -3.86 -11.61 22.46
N GLY A 343 -2.86 -10.75 22.38
CA GLY A 343 -1.58 -11.01 21.70
C GLY A 343 -1.64 -10.98 20.16
N SER A 344 -2.79 -10.66 19.57
CA SER A 344 -2.91 -10.44 18.12
C SER A 344 -2.71 -8.96 17.79
N GLU A 345 -2.07 -8.69 16.67
CA GLU A 345 -2.02 -7.34 16.07
C GLU A 345 -3.13 -7.12 15.04
N GLU A 346 -3.94 -8.14 14.73
CA GLU A 346 -5.09 -8.00 13.84
C GLU A 346 -6.28 -7.38 14.58
N TYR A 347 -7.00 -6.49 13.90
CA TYR A 347 -8.24 -5.90 14.42
C TYR A 347 -9.36 -6.95 14.53
N LEU A 348 -10.16 -6.84 15.60
CA LEU A 348 -11.47 -7.48 15.62
C LEU A 348 -12.35 -6.88 14.51
N ASP A 349 -13.11 -7.74 13.83
CA ASP A 349 -13.95 -7.34 12.70
C ASP A 349 -13.17 -6.53 11.66
N SER A 350 -11.98 -7.07 11.32
CA SER A 350 -11.06 -6.43 10.38
C SER A 350 -11.70 -6.19 9.02
N GLU A 351 -11.52 -4.99 8.51
CA GLU A 351 -11.98 -4.55 7.19
C GLU A 351 -11.35 -5.33 6.02
N LYS A 352 -10.29 -6.09 6.31
CA LYS A 352 -9.73 -7.06 5.36
C LYS A 352 -10.70 -8.19 5.01
N TYR A 353 -11.60 -8.55 5.93
CA TYR A 353 -12.47 -9.72 5.80
C TYR A 353 -13.95 -9.35 5.73
N GLN A 354 -14.32 -8.12 6.08
CA GLN A 354 -15.71 -7.69 6.12
C GLN A 354 -15.86 -6.19 5.86
N LEU A 355 -17.07 -5.74 5.62
CA LEU A 355 -17.39 -4.32 5.56
C LEU A 355 -17.38 -3.73 6.97
N LYS A 356 -16.82 -2.53 7.12
CA LYS A 356 -16.74 -1.83 8.41
C LYS A 356 -17.20 -0.37 8.26
N PRO A 357 -18.52 -0.15 8.21
CA PRO A 357 -19.05 1.21 8.18
C PRO A 357 -18.76 1.93 9.50
N ARG A 358 -18.41 3.21 9.42
CA ARG A 358 -18.09 4.06 10.57
C ARG A 358 -19.02 5.26 10.63
N ASP A 359 -19.47 5.63 11.83
CA ASP A 359 -20.30 6.83 12.06
C ASP A 359 -19.41 8.03 12.39
N TRP A 360 -18.82 8.60 11.33
CA TRP A 360 -17.96 9.77 11.42
C TRP A 360 -18.67 10.98 12.04
N ALA A 361 -19.93 11.22 11.63
CA ALA A 361 -20.68 12.38 12.05
C ALA A 361 -21.00 12.36 13.56
N THR A 362 -21.28 11.19 14.12
CA THR A 362 -21.48 11.05 15.57
C THR A 362 -20.18 11.30 16.31
N ALA A 363 -19.07 10.74 15.87
CA ALA A 363 -17.77 10.92 16.51
C ALA A 363 -17.31 12.39 16.51
N GLU A 364 -17.53 13.12 15.42
CA GLU A 364 -17.28 14.56 15.34
C GLU A 364 -18.17 15.36 16.30
N ARG A 365 -19.47 15.10 16.29
CA ARG A 365 -20.44 15.80 17.15
C ARG A 365 -20.16 15.59 18.64
N GLU A 366 -19.75 14.39 19.02
CA GLU A 366 -19.43 14.02 20.40
C GLU A 366 -18.01 14.39 20.84
N GLY A 367 -17.15 14.83 19.91
CA GLY A 367 -15.76 15.19 20.19
C GLY A 367 -14.87 13.98 20.57
N THR A 368 -15.27 12.78 20.19
CA THR A 368 -14.54 11.54 20.50
C THR A 368 -13.39 11.28 19.53
N THR A 369 -13.38 11.95 18.37
CA THR A 369 -12.33 11.83 17.35
C THR A 369 -11.06 12.63 17.69
N ILE A 370 -9.90 12.16 17.21
CA ILE A 370 -8.63 12.92 17.21
C ILE A 370 -8.35 13.62 15.87
N ALA A 371 -9.30 13.64 14.94
CA ALA A 371 -9.16 14.32 13.65
C ALA A 371 -8.67 15.79 13.77
N PRO A 372 -9.12 16.59 14.77
CA PRO A 372 -8.58 17.95 14.98
C PRO A 372 -7.08 18.00 15.31
N LEU A 373 -6.54 16.97 15.96
CA LEU A 373 -5.09 16.85 16.19
C LEU A 373 -4.39 16.52 14.88
N ILE A 374 -4.89 15.53 14.13
CA ILE A 374 -4.34 15.13 12.83
C ILE A 374 -4.28 16.33 11.87
N THR A 375 -5.37 17.11 11.80
CA THR A 375 -5.41 18.35 10.98
C THR A 375 -4.31 19.35 11.34
N ARG A 376 -3.91 19.43 12.61
CA ARG A 376 -2.81 20.32 13.03
C ARG A 376 -1.44 19.73 12.77
N LEU A 377 -1.33 18.44 12.58
CA LEU A 377 -0.06 17.75 12.28
C LEU A 377 0.28 17.81 10.79
N ASN A 378 -0.74 17.74 9.93
CA ASN A 378 -0.63 17.91 8.49
C ASN A 378 -0.58 19.40 8.09
#